data_5586c2db70953bc10cd1676585dc5fff
#
_entry.id   5586c2db70953bc10cd1676585dc5fff
#
_cell.length_a   1.000
_cell.length_b   1.000
_cell.length_c   1.000
_cell.angle_alpha   90.00
_cell.angle_beta   90.00
_cell.angle_gamma   90.00
#
_symmetry.space_group_name_H-M   'P 1'
#
loop_
_entity.id
_entity.type
_entity.pdbx_description
1 polymer ?
#
loop_
_entity_poly.entity_id
_entity_poly.type
_entity_poly.pdbx_seq_one_letter_code
_entity_poly.pdbx_strand_id
1 'polypeptide(L)'
;MKNRIEAISILAESGILSQIITELVNNNPISTSLAESIANYPGTSSEALAILAKDKSWEVRYAVAGNSNTSPKILAVLATDEYCVIRAQVGYNPNTLPETLEELTSDKEYWVRENVALNQKATPRVIAILAKDENWLVRSMARKNPNFSNLLF
;
A
#
# COMPACT_ATOMS: atom_id res chain seq x y z
N MET A 1 -23.69 1.63 19.34
CA MET A 1 -22.60 1.72 18.36
C MET A 1 -21.32 2.35 18.95
N LYS A 2 -21.39 3.46 19.69
CA LYS A 2 -20.22 4.11 20.32
C LYS A 2 -19.36 3.16 21.19
N ASN A 3 -19.99 2.35 22.06
CA ASN A 3 -19.29 1.42 22.96
C ASN A 3 -18.53 0.27 22.26
N ARG A 4 -18.90 -0.10 21.02
CA ARG A 4 -18.16 -1.11 20.25
C ARG A 4 -16.88 -0.53 19.66
N ILE A 5 -16.92 0.71 19.20
CA ILE A 5 -15.76 1.41 18.62
C ILE A 5 -14.74 1.69 19.73
N GLU A 6 -15.19 2.13 20.92
CA GLU A 6 -14.33 2.33 22.09
C GLU A 6 -13.68 1.01 22.56
N ALA A 7 -14.44 -0.08 22.63
CA ALA A 7 -13.89 -1.38 23.01
C ALA A 7 -12.86 -1.89 21.99
N ILE A 8 -13.10 -1.68 20.70
CA ILE A 8 -12.16 -2.02 19.62
C ILE A 8 -10.89 -1.16 19.74
N SER A 9 -11.01 0.13 20.05
CA SER A 9 -9.88 1.03 20.23
C SER A 9 -9.00 0.62 21.43
N ILE A 10 -9.61 0.26 22.56
CA ILE A 10 -8.91 -0.20 23.78
C ILE A 10 -8.19 -1.54 23.51
N LEU A 11 -8.81 -2.46 22.77
CA LEU A 11 -8.20 -3.74 22.39
C LEU A 11 -7.05 -3.56 21.40
N ALA A 12 -7.13 -2.55 20.52
CA ALA A 12 -6.05 -2.20 19.61
C ALA A 12 -4.78 -1.74 20.34
N GLU A 13 -4.95 -0.89 21.35
CA GLU A 13 -3.85 -0.38 22.18
C GLU A 13 -3.16 -1.47 23.01
N SER A 14 -3.86 -2.56 23.33
CA SER A 14 -3.33 -3.68 24.11
C SER A 14 -2.63 -4.77 23.30
N GLY A 15 -2.59 -4.69 21.98
CA GLY A 15 -2.07 -5.74 21.10
C GLY A 15 -2.96 -7.01 20.99
N ILE A 16 -3.97 -7.15 21.86
CA ILE A 16 -4.88 -8.31 21.87
C ILE A 16 -5.75 -8.34 20.64
N LEU A 17 -6.17 -7.17 20.13
CA LEU A 17 -6.98 -7.10 18.91
C LEU A 17 -6.23 -7.66 17.70
N SER A 18 -4.93 -7.40 17.62
CA SER A 18 -4.08 -7.93 16.53
C SER A 18 -4.04 -9.46 16.53
N GLN A 19 -3.97 -10.09 17.71
CA GLN A 19 -4.04 -11.55 17.87
C GLN A 19 -5.40 -12.09 17.47
N ILE A 20 -6.49 -11.46 17.95
CA ILE A 20 -7.86 -11.86 17.60
C ILE A 20 -8.10 -11.76 16.10
N ILE A 21 -7.66 -10.67 15.44
CA ILE A 21 -7.77 -10.49 14.00
C ILE A 21 -7.00 -11.59 13.27
N THR A 22 -5.77 -11.89 13.70
CA THR A 22 -4.96 -12.95 13.11
C THR A 22 -5.62 -14.32 13.24
N GLU A 23 -6.20 -14.63 14.39
CA GLU A 23 -6.93 -15.88 14.62
C GLU A 23 -8.20 -15.98 13.79
N LEU A 24 -8.99 -14.91 13.69
CA LEU A 24 -10.18 -14.86 12.86
C LEU A 24 -9.86 -15.08 11.38
N VAL A 25 -8.82 -14.42 10.88
CA VAL A 25 -8.40 -14.56 9.48
C VAL A 25 -7.89 -15.98 9.19
N ASN A 26 -7.23 -16.63 10.15
CA ASN A 26 -6.71 -17.99 10.00
C ASN A 26 -7.77 -19.10 10.12
N ASN A 27 -8.82 -18.92 10.93
CA ASN A 27 -9.67 -20.01 11.38
C ASN A 27 -11.11 -20.01 10.81
N ASN A 28 -11.56 -18.90 10.18
CA ASN A 28 -12.92 -18.79 9.67
C ASN A 28 -12.98 -18.19 8.26
N PRO A 29 -13.88 -18.67 7.38
CA PRO A 29 -14.22 -17.94 6.17
C PRO A 29 -14.97 -16.66 6.57
N ILE A 30 -14.24 -15.56 6.64
CA ILE A 30 -14.82 -14.23 6.90
C ILE A 30 -15.43 -13.68 5.60
N SER A 31 -16.50 -12.89 5.74
CA SER A 31 -17.08 -12.21 4.57
C SER A 31 -16.08 -11.19 4.00
N THR A 32 -16.15 -10.97 2.69
CA THR A 32 -15.31 -9.96 1.99
C THR A 32 -15.38 -8.59 2.68
N SER A 33 -16.59 -8.15 3.07
CA SER A 33 -16.78 -6.87 3.76
C SER A 33 -16.06 -6.81 5.12
N LEU A 34 -16.04 -7.92 5.87
CA LEU A 34 -15.30 -7.98 7.14
C LEU A 34 -13.79 -8.03 6.89
N ALA A 35 -13.34 -8.81 5.89
CA ALA A 35 -11.94 -8.89 5.51
C ALA A 35 -11.39 -7.51 5.08
N GLU A 36 -12.16 -6.77 4.27
CA GLU A 36 -11.84 -5.39 3.87
C GLU A 36 -11.77 -4.45 5.07
N SER A 37 -12.74 -4.54 5.99
CA SER A 37 -12.75 -3.72 7.21
C SER A 37 -11.54 -4.00 8.09
N ILE A 38 -11.13 -5.27 8.22
CA ILE A 38 -9.90 -5.67 8.93
C ILE A 38 -8.68 -5.10 8.21
N ALA A 39 -8.60 -5.25 6.88
CA ALA A 39 -7.47 -4.76 6.10
C ALA A 39 -7.31 -3.23 6.17
N ASN A 40 -8.41 -2.49 6.25
CA ASN A 40 -8.42 -1.03 6.39
C ASN A 40 -8.12 -0.54 7.82
N TYR A 41 -8.19 -1.43 8.82
CA TYR A 41 -7.95 -1.02 10.19
C TYR A 41 -6.46 -0.74 10.45
N PRO A 42 -6.07 0.47 10.93
CA PRO A 42 -4.66 0.83 11.11
C PRO A 42 -3.90 -0.05 12.12
N GLY A 43 -4.61 -0.69 13.06
CA GLY A 43 -4.03 -1.59 14.06
C GLY A 43 -3.88 -3.05 13.60
N THR A 44 -4.21 -3.37 12.35
CA THR A 44 -4.08 -4.75 11.85
C THR A 44 -2.62 -5.17 11.77
N SER A 45 -2.33 -6.34 12.33
CA SER A 45 -0.96 -6.86 12.36
C SER A 45 -0.43 -7.20 10.96
N SER A 46 0.89 -7.14 10.80
CA SER A 46 1.54 -7.50 9.54
C SER A 46 1.27 -8.96 9.13
N GLU A 47 1.08 -9.87 10.11
CA GLU A 47 0.75 -11.27 9.87
C GLU A 47 -0.67 -11.41 9.27
N ALA A 48 -1.66 -10.71 9.84
CA ALA A 48 -3.02 -10.69 9.31
C ALA A 48 -3.04 -10.05 7.90
N LEU A 49 -2.32 -8.95 7.70
CA LEU A 49 -2.18 -8.33 6.37
C LEU A 49 -1.52 -9.26 5.35
N ALA A 50 -0.54 -10.09 5.77
CA ALA A 50 0.10 -11.07 4.89
C ALA A 50 -0.87 -12.17 4.41
N ILE A 51 -1.86 -12.51 5.23
CA ILE A 51 -2.92 -13.46 4.86
C ILE A 51 -3.89 -12.79 3.90
N LEU A 52 -4.39 -11.59 4.26
CA LEU A 52 -5.35 -10.82 3.48
C LEU A 52 -4.80 -10.34 2.13
N ALA A 53 -3.49 -10.19 1.99
CA ALA A 53 -2.82 -9.88 0.72
C ALA A 53 -3.02 -10.96 -0.37
N LYS A 54 -3.49 -12.16 0.02
CA LYS A 54 -3.78 -13.28 -0.89
C LYS A 54 -5.28 -13.49 -1.11
N ASP A 55 -6.12 -12.58 -0.61
CA ASP A 55 -7.56 -12.69 -0.75
C ASP A 55 -7.98 -12.67 -2.23
N LYS A 56 -9.04 -13.39 -2.55
CA LYS A 56 -9.59 -13.42 -3.92
C LYS A 56 -10.19 -12.08 -4.34
N SER A 57 -10.75 -11.33 -3.37
CA SER A 57 -11.32 -10.01 -3.60
C SER A 57 -10.21 -8.97 -3.78
N TRP A 58 -10.25 -8.26 -4.88
CA TRP A 58 -9.33 -7.16 -5.14
C TRP A 58 -9.51 -6.01 -4.15
N GLU A 59 -10.71 -5.79 -3.62
CA GLU A 59 -11.02 -4.76 -2.61
C GLU A 59 -10.23 -5.00 -1.32
N VAL A 60 -10.15 -6.27 -0.89
CA VAL A 60 -9.36 -6.65 0.29
C VAL A 60 -7.87 -6.41 0.03
N ARG A 61 -7.34 -6.85 -1.13
CA ARG A 61 -5.93 -6.63 -1.47
C ARG A 61 -5.60 -5.15 -1.63
N TYR A 62 -6.52 -4.35 -2.17
CA TYR A 62 -6.39 -2.89 -2.25
C TYR A 62 -6.29 -2.25 -0.85
N ALA A 63 -7.17 -2.65 0.08
CA ALA A 63 -7.13 -2.20 1.46
C ALA A 63 -5.80 -2.57 2.14
N VAL A 64 -5.30 -3.80 1.91
CA VAL A 64 -3.97 -4.20 2.39
C VAL A 64 -2.88 -3.30 1.83
N ALA A 65 -2.90 -3.02 0.51
CA ALA A 65 -1.89 -2.15 -0.11
C ALA A 65 -1.89 -0.72 0.47
N GLY A 66 -3.06 -0.25 0.93
CA GLY A 66 -3.23 1.07 1.55
C GLY A 66 -2.89 1.13 3.04
N ASN A 67 -2.81 -0.01 3.71
CA ASN A 67 -2.58 -0.02 5.15
C ASN A 67 -1.14 0.38 5.51
N SER A 68 -0.99 1.30 6.46
CA SER A 68 0.31 1.79 6.93
C SER A 68 1.15 0.74 7.68
N ASN A 69 0.54 -0.36 8.13
CA ASN A 69 1.24 -1.47 8.76
C ASN A 69 1.63 -2.58 7.76
N THR A 70 1.30 -2.40 6.48
CA THR A 70 1.71 -3.37 5.45
C THR A 70 3.22 -3.34 5.29
N SER A 71 3.82 -4.52 5.49
CA SER A 71 5.27 -4.65 5.40
C SER A 71 5.77 -4.47 3.97
N PRO A 72 7.03 -4.01 3.78
CA PRO A 72 7.64 -3.89 2.46
C PRO A 72 7.59 -5.18 1.64
N LYS A 73 7.72 -6.32 2.28
CA LYS A 73 7.66 -7.64 1.62
C LYS A 73 6.28 -7.91 1.03
N ILE A 74 5.20 -7.53 1.73
CA ILE A 74 3.83 -7.66 1.24
C ILE A 74 3.61 -6.70 0.08
N LEU A 75 4.07 -5.45 0.19
CA LEU A 75 3.97 -4.44 -0.87
C LEU A 75 4.69 -4.90 -2.15
N ALA A 76 5.88 -5.51 -2.04
CA ALA A 76 6.59 -6.07 -3.20
C ALA A 76 5.78 -7.16 -3.91
N VAL A 77 5.04 -7.99 -3.18
CA VAL A 77 4.12 -8.97 -3.78
C VAL A 77 2.96 -8.27 -4.48
N LEU A 78 2.32 -7.30 -3.83
CA LEU A 78 1.18 -6.57 -4.39
C LEU A 78 1.57 -5.62 -5.55
N ALA A 79 2.84 -5.28 -5.70
CA ALA A 79 3.35 -4.52 -6.84
C ALA A 79 3.18 -5.24 -8.18
N THR A 80 2.97 -6.57 -8.15
CA THR A 80 2.73 -7.40 -9.34
C THR A 80 1.27 -7.84 -9.48
N ASP A 81 0.35 -7.25 -8.71
CA ASP A 81 -1.08 -7.59 -8.76
C ASP A 81 -1.67 -7.32 -10.15
N GLU A 82 -2.61 -8.16 -10.57
CA GLU A 82 -3.31 -8.01 -11.85
C GLU A 82 -4.07 -6.68 -11.96
N TYR A 83 -4.59 -6.17 -10.82
CA TYR A 83 -5.34 -4.92 -10.75
C TYR A 83 -4.41 -3.71 -10.59
N CYS A 84 -4.42 -2.83 -11.57
CA CYS A 84 -3.60 -1.63 -11.57
C CYS A 84 -3.87 -0.68 -10.39
N VAL A 85 -5.10 -0.67 -9.86
CA VAL A 85 -5.45 0.13 -8.68
C VAL A 85 -4.68 -0.31 -7.44
N ILE A 86 -4.40 -1.61 -7.30
CA ILE A 86 -3.60 -2.16 -6.20
C ILE A 86 -2.13 -1.75 -6.39
N ARG A 87 -1.58 -1.89 -7.60
CA ARG A 87 -0.21 -1.47 -7.90
C ARG A 87 -0.02 0.03 -7.70
N ALA A 88 -1.03 0.84 -8.06
CA ALA A 88 -1.02 2.28 -7.78
C ALA A 88 -1.00 2.58 -6.29
N GLN A 89 -1.78 1.84 -5.50
CA GLN A 89 -1.79 1.98 -4.05
C GLN A 89 -0.44 1.59 -3.42
N VAL A 90 0.23 0.54 -3.95
CA VAL A 90 1.61 0.21 -3.59
C VAL A 90 2.56 1.36 -3.91
N GLY A 91 2.46 1.95 -5.11
CA GLY A 91 3.26 3.11 -5.51
C GLY A 91 3.14 4.28 -4.53
N TYR A 92 1.94 4.49 -3.99
CA TYR A 92 1.65 5.56 -3.02
C TYR A 92 2.05 5.23 -1.58
N ASN A 93 2.09 3.94 -1.19
CA ASN A 93 2.31 3.53 0.20
C ASN A 93 3.70 3.97 0.70
N PRO A 94 3.79 4.66 1.86
CA PRO A 94 5.06 5.15 2.41
C PRO A 94 6.01 4.04 2.86
N ASN A 95 5.54 2.79 2.99
CA ASN A 95 6.39 1.65 3.34
C ASN A 95 6.98 0.93 2.13
N THR A 96 6.61 1.33 0.92
CA THR A 96 7.18 0.76 -0.30
C THR A 96 8.67 1.10 -0.41
N LEU A 97 9.48 0.06 -0.62
CA LEU A 97 10.93 0.23 -0.77
C LEU A 97 11.29 0.86 -2.11
N PRO A 98 12.45 1.54 -2.18
CA PRO A 98 12.93 2.15 -3.42
C PRO A 98 13.04 1.17 -4.60
N GLU A 99 13.41 -0.07 -4.34
CA GLU A 99 13.54 -1.12 -5.36
C GLU A 99 12.18 -1.42 -6.00
N THR A 100 11.14 -1.58 -5.18
CA THR A 100 9.76 -1.80 -5.66
C THR A 100 9.22 -0.57 -6.39
N LEU A 101 9.53 0.63 -5.92
CA LEU A 101 9.18 1.87 -6.63
C LEU A 101 9.87 1.95 -7.99
N GLU A 102 11.14 1.53 -8.10
CA GLU A 102 11.88 1.49 -9.37
C GLU A 102 11.22 0.53 -10.36
N GLU A 103 10.81 -0.67 -9.92
CA GLU A 103 10.07 -1.62 -10.77
C GLU A 103 8.77 -1.02 -11.32
N LEU A 104 8.00 -0.32 -10.46
CA LEU A 104 6.75 0.32 -10.85
C LEU A 104 6.90 1.52 -11.80
N THR A 105 8.12 2.06 -12.01
CA THR A 105 8.34 3.10 -13.03
C THR A 105 8.04 2.63 -14.45
N SER A 106 8.07 1.32 -14.69
CA SER A 106 7.79 0.68 -15.99
C SER A 106 6.36 0.14 -16.10
N ASP A 107 5.48 0.46 -15.14
CA ASP A 107 4.09 0.01 -15.20
C ASP A 107 3.39 0.58 -16.43
N LYS A 108 2.56 -0.25 -17.09
CA LYS A 108 1.81 0.15 -18.29
C LYS A 108 0.81 1.29 -18.04
N GLU A 109 0.30 1.39 -16.79
CA GLU A 109 -0.70 2.37 -16.42
C GLU A 109 -0.05 3.64 -15.87
N TYR A 110 -0.30 4.78 -16.49
CA TYR A 110 0.33 6.05 -16.08
C TYR A 110 0.00 6.46 -14.64
N TRP A 111 -1.20 6.14 -14.13
CA TRP A 111 -1.57 6.45 -12.74
C TRP A 111 -0.80 5.62 -11.71
N VAL A 112 -0.31 4.43 -12.06
CA VAL A 112 0.63 3.70 -11.22
C VAL A 112 1.95 4.47 -11.15
N ARG A 113 2.50 4.86 -12.30
CA ARG A 113 3.75 5.64 -12.38
C ARG A 113 3.61 7.02 -11.73
N GLU A 114 2.42 7.65 -11.83
CA GLU A 114 2.09 8.90 -11.13
C GLU A 114 2.19 8.75 -9.61
N ASN A 115 1.60 7.68 -9.03
CA ASN A 115 1.67 7.42 -7.60
C ASN A 115 3.11 7.16 -7.12
N VAL A 116 3.94 6.51 -7.94
CA VAL A 116 5.38 6.41 -7.68
C VAL A 116 6.05 7.79 -7.65
N ALA A 117 5.70 8.68 -8.60
CA ALA A 117 6.22 10.03 -8.63
C ALA A 117 5.84 10.87 -7.40
N LEU A 118 4.69 10.60 -6.79
CA LEU A 118 4.22 11.24 -5.56
C LEU A 118 4.89 10.69 -4.29
N ASN A 119 5.48 9.49 -4.36
CA ASN A 119 6.06 8.84 -3.20
C ASN A 119 7.34 9.55 -2.75
N GLN A 120 7.40 9.93 -1.48
CA GLN A 120 8.57 10.64 -0.92
C GLN A 120 9.81 9.74 -0.77
N LYS A 121 9.65 8.41 -0.81
CA LYS A 121 10.76 7.45 -0.84
C LYS A 121 11.31 7.17 -2.24
N ALA A 122 10.66 7.69 -3.28
CA ALA A 122 11.19 7.60 -4.64
C ALA A 122 12.57 8.27 -4.69
N THR A 123 13.59 7.48 -5.04
CA THR A 123 14.97 7.99 -5.10
C THR A 123 15.13 9.04 -6.21
N PRO A 124 16.18 9.89 -6.17
CA PRO A 124 16.49 10.79 -7.29
C PRO A 124 16.53 10.04 -8.63
N ARG A 125 17.06 8.81 -8.66
CA ARG A 125 17.10 7.97 -9.87
C ARG A 125 15.70 7.66 -10.39
N VAL A 126 14.78 7.22 -9.52
CA VAL A 126 13.37 6.95 -9.85
C VAL A 126 12.71 8.23 -10.38
N ILE A 127 12.91 9.35 -9.71
CA ILE A 127 12.35 10.64 -10.12
C ILE A 127 12.93 11.11 -11.47
N ALA A 128 14.22 10.87 -11.74
CA ALA A 128 14.84 11.19 -13.03
C ALA A 128 14.21 10.41 -14.21
N ILE A 129 13.83 9.15 -13.98
CA ILE A 129 13.11 8.33 -14.96
C ILE A 129 11.73 8.94 -15.21
N LEU A 130 10.95 9.16 -14.15
CA LEU A 130 9.58 9.64 -14.25
C LEU A 130 9.46 11.10 -14.74
N ALA A 131 10.49 11.91 -14.55
CA ALA A 131 10.55 13.27 -15.10
C ALA A 131 10.66 13.30 -16.66
N LYS A 132 10.93 12.14 -17.27
CA LYS A 132 10.98 11.94 -18.72
C LYS A 132 9.85 11.05 -19.22
N ASP A 133 8.87 10.72 -18.39
CA ASP A 133 7.74 9.86 -18.73
C ASP A 133 6.97 10.35 -19.97
N GLU A 134 6.40 9.46 -20.74
CA GLU A 134 5.56 9.80 -21.90
C GLU A 134 4.31 10.59 -21.49
N ASN A 135 3.74 10.31 -20.30
CA ASN A 135 2.57 10.99 -19.78
C ASN A 135 2.97 12.30 -19.08
N TRP A 136 2.32 13.40 -19.48
CA TRP A 136 2.61 14.75 -18.95
C TRP A 136 2.32 14.88 -17.45
N LEU A 137 1.31 14.16 -16.92
CA LEU A 137 0.92 14.21 -15.50
C LEU A 137 2.01 13.58 -14.64
N VAL A 138 2.53 12.40 -15.06
CA VAL A 138 3.65 11.74 -14.39
C VAL A 138 4.87 12.67 -14.34
N ARG A 139 5.24 13.29 -15.49
CA ARG A 139 6.33 14.28 -15.52
C ARG A 139 6.09 15.44 -14.57
N SER A 140 4.85 15.92 -14.49
CA SER A 140 4.48 17.04 -13.60
C SER A 140 4.65 16.66 -12.14
N MET A 141 4.20 15.46 -11.74
CA MET A 141 4.33 14.99 -10.35
C MET A 141 5.80 14.70 -9.99
N ALA A 142 6.56 14.09 -10.89
CA ALA A 142 7.98 13.87 -10.68
C ALA A 142 8.76 15.18 -10.43
N ARG A 143 8.45 16.25 -11.17
CA ARG A 143 9.09 17.56 -10.99
C ARG A 143 8.70 18.27 -9.69
N LYS A 144 7.56 17.92 -9.09
CA LYS A 144 7.10 18.43 -7.79
C LYS A 144 7.62 17.63 -6.62
N ASN A 145 8.17 16.43 -6.86
CA ASN A 145 8.70 15.59 -5.80
C ASN A 145 9.94 16.27 -5.19
N PRO A 146 10.07 16.31 -3.84
CA PRO A 146 11.22 16.91 -3.17
C PRO A 146 12.57 16.39 -3.66
N ASN A 147 12.63 15.12 -4.08
CA ASN A 147 13.86 14.48 -4.56
C ASN A 147 14.24 14.88 -6.00
N PHE A 148 13.41 15.66 -6.69
CA PHE A 148 13.75 16.18 -8.01
C PHE A 148 14.86 17.24 -7.95
N SER A 149 14.87 18.10 -6.94
CA SER A 149 15.92 19.12 -6.76
C SER A 149 17.31 18.50 -6.55
N ASN A 150 17.37 17.27 -6.03
CA ASN A 150 18.62 16.53 -5.84
C ASN A 150 19.24 15.99 -7.16
N LEU A 151 18.56 16.18 -8.30
CA LEU A 151 19.07 15.83 -9.63
C LEU A 151 19.92 16.94 -10.25
N LEU A 152 19.90 18.14 -9.68
CA LEU A 152 20.55 19.34 -10.24
C LEU A 152 21.98 19.56 -9.70
N PHE A 153 22.47 18.65 -8.87
CA PHE A 153 23.81 18.60 -8.30
C PHE A 153 24.40 17.20 -8.51
#